data_156c83701e27a2eae812eda067fd5f1b
#
_entry.id   156c83701e27a2eae812eda067fd5f1b
#
_cell.length_a   1.000
_cell.length_b   1.000
_cell.length_c   1.000
_cell.angle_alpha   90.00
_cell.angle_beta   90.00
_cell.angle_gamma   90.00
#
_symmetry.space_group_name_H-M   'P 1'
#
loop_
_entity.id
_entity.type
_entity.pdbx_description
1 polymer ?
#
loop_
_entity_poly.entity_id
_entity_poly.type
_entity_poly.pdbx_seq_one_letter_code
_entity_poly.pdbx_strand_id
1 'polypeptide(L)'
;SDEKIIDSWRRNAAPWSTAVREGQIDSRRLVTDRAILEAVMRQAPATALDIGCGEGWLSRALSEHGITTIGVDVIPELVEAARLAAPGGDYRVASYEAIAAGALDVQVDVAVANFSLIGKEAVDALVRRIPSLLVPRGRLIVQTLHPASTLGELPYVDGWRPGSWAGFSPSFTDPAPWFFRTLATWVTLIIESGFVVRELAEPLHPHTLKPASLLIVAEAKP
;
A
#
# COMPACT_ATOMS: atom_id res chain seq x y z
N SER A 1 12.50 -12.66 2.48
CA SER A 1 12.43 -11.99 3.78
C SER A 1 12.12 -10.51 3.58
N ASP A 2 11.62 -9.86 4.60
CA ASP A 2 11.28 -8.43 4.58
C ASP A 2 12.49 -7.55 4.25
N GLU A 3 13.69 -7.90 4.74
CA GLU A 3 14.93 -7.20 4.41
C GLU A 3 15.23 -7.17 2.90
N LYS A 4 15.03 -8.30 2.20
CA LYS A 4 15.23 -8.35 0.74
C LYS A 4 14.27 -7.44 -0.02
N ILE A 5 13.07 -7.22 0.52
CA ILE A 5 12.12 -6.26 -0.04
C ILE A 5 12.70 -4.85 0.02
N ILE A 6 13.18 -4.44 1.20
CA ILE A 6 13.76 -3.11 1.40
C ILE A 6 14.97 -2.90 0.49
N ASP A 7 15.87 -3.87 0.40
CA ASP A 7 17.06 -3.79 -0.45
C ASP A 7 16.71 -3.64 -1.94
N SER A 8 15.72 -4.39 -2.41
CA SER A 8 15.25 -4.27 -3.80
C SER A 8 14.63 -2.89 -4.06
N TRP A 9 13.76 -2.41 -3.18
CA TRP A 9 13.13 -1.11 -3.35
C TRP A 9 14.11 0.06 -3.28
N ARG A 10 15.16 -0.03 -2.46
CA ARG A 10 16.23 0.97 -2.44
C ARG A 10 16.93 1.07 -3.80
N ARG A 11 17.23 -0.06 -4.44
CA ARG A 11 17.84 -0.10 -5.78
C ARG A 11 16.93 0.42 -6.88
N ASN A 12 15.63 0.24 -6.71
CA ASN A 12 14.62 0.58 -7.71
C ASN A 12 13.87 1.89 -7.42
N ALA A 13 14.29 2.69 -6.45
CA ALA A 13 13.62 3.93 -6.08
C ALA A 13 13.53 4.94 -7.23
N ALA A 14 14.61 5.15 -7.98
CA ALA A 14 14.64 6.08 -9.11
C ALA A 14 13.80 5.58 -10.30
N PRO A 15 13.96 4.33 -10.81
CA PRO A 15 13.09 3.82 -11.87
C PRO A 15 11.62 3.75 -11.45
N TRP A 16 11.31 3.46 -10.19
CA TRP A 16 9.93 3.48 -9.69
C TRP A 16 9.32 4.89 -9.75
N SER A 17 10.03 5.89 -9.25
CA SER A 17 9.57 7.29 -9.29
C SER A 17 9.27 7.74 -10.72
N THR A 18 10.12 7.37 -11.68
CA THR A 18 9.91 7.65 -13.10
C THR A 18 8.67 6.92 -13.63
N ALA A 19 8.55 5.61 -13.37
CA ALA A 19 7.44 4.80 -13.85
C ALA A 19 6.08 5.32 -13.33
N VAL A 20 6.01 5.74 -12.07
CA VAL A 20 4.80 6.30 -11.46
C VAL A 20 4.46 7.67 -12.09
N ARG A 21 5.41 8.58 -12.14
CA ARG A 21 5.20 9.96 -12.65
C ARG A 21 4.84 10.00 -14.13
N GLU A 22 5.41 9.12 -14.92
CA GLU A 22 5.17 9.05 -16.37
C GLU A 22 3.99 8.13 -16.74
N GLY A 23 3.30 7.53 -15.75
CA GLY A 23 2.15 6.66 -16.00
C GLY A 23 2.49 5.40 -16.79
N GLN A 24 3.68 4.84 -16.59
CA GLN A 24 4.18 3.70 -17.36
C GLN A 24 3.52 2.37 -16.98
N ILE A 25 2.75 2.32 -15.89
CA ILE A 25 2.10 1.10 -15.38
C ILE A 25 0.62 1.14 -15.76
N ASP A 26 0.23 0.41 -16.81
CA ASP A 26 -1.12 0.43 -17.38
C ASP A 26 -2.21 0.08 -16.38
N SER A 27 -2.03 -0.94 -15.55
CA SER A 27 -3.03 -1.34 -14.55
C SER A 27 -3.31 -0.22 -13.54
N ARG A 28 -2.30 0.56 -13.18
CA ARG A 28 -2.46 1.74 -12.31
C ARG A 28 -3.28 2.82 -13.01
N ARG A 29 -2.83 3.23 -14.18
CA ARG A 29 -3.44 4.29 -14.97
C ARG A 29 -4.88 3.97 -15.35
N LEU A 30 -5.17 2.71 -15.70
CA LEU A 30 -6.48 2.28 -16.18
C LEU A 30 -7.46 1.95 -15.05
N VAL A 31 -6.98 1.50 -13.89
CA VAL A 31 -7.85 0.89 -12.86
C VAL A 31 -7.47 1.32 -11.44
N THR A 32 -6.26 0.97 -10.98
CA THR A 32 -6.00 0.88 -9.55
C THR A 32 -5.76 2.22 -8.87
N ASP A 33 -5.21 3.22 -9.57
CA ASP A 33 -5.01 4.57 -9.02
C ASP A 33 -6.37 5.24 -8.72
N ARG A 34 -7.31 5.10 -9.64
CA ARG A 34 -8.69 5.58 -9.44
C ARG A 34 -9.40 4.81 -8.34
N ALA A 35 -9.27 3.50 -8.29
CA ALA A 35 -9.94 2.65 -7.32
C ALA A 35 -9.56 3.02 -5.89
N ILE A 36 -8.26 3.19 -5.60
CA ILE A 36 -7.81 3.56 -4.26
C ILE A 36 -8.22 4.98 -3.88
N LEU A 37 -8.10 5.93 -4.80
CA LEU A 37 -8.50 7.31 -4.55
C LEU A 37 -10.00 7.40 -4.22
N GLU A 38 -10.86 6.78 -5.02
CA GLU A 38 -12.30 6.74 -4.78
C GLU A 38 -12.65 6.05 -3.46
N ALA A 39 -11.95 4.96 -3.10
CA ALA A 39 -12.17 4.26 -1.84
C ALA A 39 -11.89 5.14 -0.62
N VAL A 40 -10.81 5.92 -0.66
CA VAL A 40 -10.49 6.89 0.40
C VAL A 40 -11.51 8.03 0.41
N MET A 41 -11.81 8.61 -0.74
CA MET A 41 -12.73 9.75 -0.86
C MET A 41 -14.15 9.42 -0.36
N ARG A 42 -14.64 8.19 -0.59
CA ARG A 42 -15.93 7.74 -0.07
C ARG A 42 -16.03 7.75 1.45
N GLN A 43 -14.92 7.71 2.18
CA GLN A 43 -14.89 7.81 3.63
C GLN A 43 -15.01 9.27 4.13
N ALA A 44 -14.86 10.25 3.23
CA ALA A 44 -14.86 11.69 3.52
C ALA A 44 -13.92 12.07 4.69
N PRO A 45 -12.64 11.62 4.70
CA PRO A 45 -11.74 11.88 5.80
C PRO A 45 -11.22 13.32 5.77
N ALA A 46 -10.91 13.88 6.95
CA ALA A 46 -10.13 15.11 7.06
C ALA A 46 -8.62 14.82 7.01
N THR A 47 -8.23 13.64 7.53
CA THR A 47 -6.82 13.25 7.68
C THR A 47 -6.58 11.83 7.17
N ALA A 48 -5.42 11.59 6.56
CA ALA A 48 -5.01 10.28 6.08
C ALA A 48 -3.52 10.01 6.32
N LEU A 49 -3.21 8.75 6.66
CA LEU A 49 -1.86 8.22 6.74
C LEU A 49 -1.63 7.31 5.53
N ASP A 50 -0.71 7.68 4.67
CA ASP A 50 -0.32 6.92 3.46
C ASP A 50 0.90 6.04 3.81
N ILE A 51 0.65 4.74 3.99
CA ILE A 51 1.62 3.75 4.47
C ILE A 51 2.34 3.09 3.28
N GLY A 52 3.65 3.25 3.20
CA GLY A 52 4.42 2.90 2.02
C GLY A 52 4.12 3.88 0.88
N CYS A 53 4.21 5.16 1.17
CA CYS A 53 3.78 6.24 0.27
C CYS A 53 4.64 6.35 -1.02
N GLY A 54 5.80 5.72 -1.05
CA GLY A 54 6.73 5.82 -2.17
C GLY A 54 7.10 7.26 -2.48
N GLU A 55 7.02 7.65 -3.73
CA GLU A 55 7.30 9.02 -4.20
C GLU A 55 6.14 10.01 -3.94
N GLY A 56 5.11 9.58 -3.18
CA GLY A 56 4.07 10.46 -2.63
C GLY A 56 2.88 10.78 -3.54
N TRP A 57 2.69 10.06 -4.65
CA TRP A 57 1.62 10.37 -5.61
C TRP A 57 0.21 10.34 -4.98
N LEU A 58 -0.09 9.34 -4.13
CA LEU A 58 -1.40 9.22 -3.50
C LEU A 58 -1.62 10.32 -2.46
N SER A 59 -0.60 10.59 -1.64
CA SER A 59 -0.63 11.72 -0.69
C SER A 59 -0.90 13.05 -1.41
N ARG A 60 -0.25 13.29 -2.56
CA ARG A 60 -0.53 14.52 -3.36
C ARG A 60 -1.95 14.54 -3.88
N ALA A 61 -2.41 13.45 -4.47
CA ALA A 61 -3.78 13.35 -5.00
C ALA A 61 -4.84 13.57 -3.90
N LEU A 62 -4.64 13.02 -2.72
CA LEU A 62 -5.53 13.24 -1.57
C LEU A 62 -5.49 14.70 -1.09
N SER A 63 -4.30 15.31 -1.05
CA SER A 63 -4.13 16.72 -0.66
C SER A 63 -4.83 17.69 -1.61
N GLU A 64 -4.85 17.40 -2.90
CA GLU A 64 -5.61 18.16 -3.91
C GLU A 64 -7.11 18.15 -3.65
N HIS A 65 -7.62 17.15 -2.93
CA HIS A 65 -9.00 17.04 -2.49
C HIS A 65 -9.22 17.58 -1.06
N GLY A 66 -8.26 18.30 -0.50
CA GLY A 66 -8.36 18.95 0.81
C GLY A 66 -8.14 18.03 2.01
N ILE A 67 -7.61 16.82 1.81
CA ILE A 67 -7.28 15.88 2.88
C ILE A 67 -5.86 16.17 3.39
N THR A 68 -5.70 16.36 4.68
CA THR A 68 -4.37 16.48 5.29
C THR A 68 -3.71 15.11 5.35
N THR A 69 -2.54 14.96 4.71
CA THR A 69 -1.88 13.67 4.57
C THR A 69 -0.53 13.62 5.30
N ILE A 70 -0.22 12.45 5.83
CA ILE A 70 1.11 12.07 6.31
C ILE A 70 1.52 10.85 5.48
N GLY A 71 2.62 10.95 4.74
CA GLY A 71 3.20 9.84 4.01
C GLY A 71 4.36 9.23 4.78
N VAL A 72 4.42 7.90 4.87
CA VAL A 72 5.54 7.18 5.47
C VAL A 72 6.07 6.12 4.52
N ASP A 73 7.39 6.03 4.40
CA ASP A 73 8.06 4.98 3.64
C ASP A 73 9.41 4.66 4.29
N VAL A 74 9.89 3.43 4.11
CA VAL A 74 11.18 2.99 4.66
C VAL A 74 12.36 3.39 3.77
N ILE A 75 12.11 3.76 2.52
CA ILE A 75 13.14 4.11 1.53
C ILE A 75 13.38 5.62 1.54
N PRO A 76 14.52 6.10 2.09
CA PRO A 76 14.78 7.53 2.20
C PRO A 76 14.74 8.27 0.85
N GLU A 77 15.22 7.62 -0.22
CA GLU A 77 15.27 8.18 -1.56
C GLU A 77 13.86 8.44 -2.12
N LEU A 78 12.90 7.57 -1.82
CA LEU A 78 11.49 7.77 -2.20
C LEU A 78 10.85 8.91 -1.39
N VAL A 79 11.11 8.95 -0.08
CA VAL A 79 10.62 10.03 0.79
C VAL A 79 11.18 11.39 0.34
N GLU A 80 12.46 11.45 -0.03
CA GLU A 80 13.06 12.68 -0.57
C GLU A 80 12.42 13.07 -1.91
N ALA A 81 12.17 12.10 -2.80
CA ALA A 81 11.44 12.36 -4.04
C ALA A 81 10.02 12.91 -3.80
N ALA A 82 9.33 12.40 -2.76
CA ALA A 82 8.03 12.91 -2.35
C ALA A 82 8.09 14.35 -1.84
N ARG A 83 9.08 14.66 -0.99
CA ARG A 83 9.32 16.03 -0.47
C ARG A 83 9.64 17.03 -1.57
N LEU A 84 10.47 16.63 -2.54
CA LEU A 84 10.80 17.48 -3.70
C LEU A 84 9.58 17.74 -4.59
N ALA A 85 8.70 16.74 -4.75
CA ALA A 85 7.49 16.90 -5.55
C ALA A 85 6.41 17.74 -4.85
N ALA A 86 6.38 17.75 -3.51
CA ALA A 86 5.44 18.53 -2.70
C ALA A 86 6.12 19.06 -1.43
N PRO A 87 6.86 20.20 -1.53
CA PRO A 87 7.67 20.71 -0.41
C PRO A 87 6.89 21.05 0.86
N GLY A 88 5.59 21.25 0.75
CA GLY A 88 4.70 21.51 1.91
C GLY A 88 4.09 20.24 2.51
N GLY A 89 4.36 19.06 1.95
CA GLY A 89 3.84 17.79 2.42
C GLY A 89 4.57 17.26 3.65
N ASP A 90 3.87 16.47 4.46
CA ASP A 90 4.45 15.76 5.60
C ASP A 90 4.83 14.33 5.16
N TYR A 91 6.13 14.12 4.92
CA TYR A 91 6.68 12.82 4.52
C TYR A 91 7.78 12.40 5.47
N ARG A 92 7.68 11.18 6.00
CA ARG A 92 8.59 10.69 7.05
C ARG A 92 9.21 9.35 6.66
N VAL A 93 10.48 9.15 7.01
CA VAL A 93 11.14 7.84 6.88
C VAL A 93 10.80 7.00 8.10
N ALA A 94 10.10 5.88 7.91
CA ALA A 94 9.80 4.93 8.98
C ALA A 94 9.62 3.53 8.42
N SER A 95 10.19 2.52 9.06
CA SER A 95 9.94 1.12 8.74
C SER A 95 8.65 0.63 9.41
N TYR A 96 8.08 -0.45 8.90
CA TYR A 96 6.89 -1.07 9.50
C TYR A 96 7.16 -1.58 10.91
N GLU A 97 8.36 -2.11 11.17
CA GLU A 97 8.79 -2.54 12.49
C GLU A 97 8.87 -1.36 13.47
N ALA A 98 9.41 -0.23 13.02
CA ALA A 98 9.49 0.98 13.83
C ALA A 98 8.08 1.52 14.16
N ILE A 99 7.19 1.55 13.18
CA ILE A 99 5.79 1.95 13.38
C ILE A 99 5.09 0.99 14.35
N ALA A 100 5.28 -0.31 14.18
CA ALA A 100 4.73 -1.33 15.09
C ALA A 100 5.24 -1.17 16.52
N ALA A 101 6.50 -0.75 16.68
CA ALA A 101 7.13 -0.46 17.97
C ALA A 101 6.73 0.91 18.58
N GLY A 102 5.91 1.70 17.89
CA GLY A 102 5.40 2.98 18.40
C GLY A 102 6.18 4.23 17.99
N ALA A 103 7.03 4.15 16.97
CA ALA A 103 7.79 5.29 16.47
C ALA A 103 6.92 6.37 15.78
N LEU A 104 5.67 6.07 15.51
CA LEU A 104 4.71 7.01 14.91
C LEU A 104 3.58 7.30 15.91
N ASP A 105 3.47 8.56 16.29
CA ASP A 105 2.41 9.05 17.19
C ASP A 105 1.50 10.00 16.40
N VAL A 106 0.45 9.43 15.84
CA VAL A 106 -0.56 10.15 15.05
C VAL A 106 -1.94 9.53 15.28
N GLN A 107 -2.98 10.32 15.05
CA GLN A 107 -4.35 9.83 14.98
C GLN A 107 -5.01 10.40 13.73
N VAL A 108 -5.38 9.53 12.79
CA VAL A 108 -5.95 9.90 11.50
C VAL A 108 -7.31 9.22 11.28
N ASP A 109 -8.11 9.78 10.39
CA ASP A 109 -9.42 9.21 10.02
C ASP A 109 -9.26 7.95 9.17
N VAL A 110 -8.25 7.95 8.28
CA VAL A 110 -7.96 6.85 7.35
C VAL A 110 -6.47 6.53 7.34
N ALA A 111 -6.14 5.25 7.47
CA ALA A 111 -4.84 4.71 7.10
C ALA A 111 -5.02 3.97 5.76
N VAL A 112 -4.19 4.27 4.78
CA VAL A 112 -4.24 3.66 3.46
C VAL A 112 -2.90 3.01 3.11
N ALA A 113 -2.95 1.80 2.57
CA ALA A 113 -1.79 1.08 2.07
C ALA A 113 -2.06 0.63 0.63
N ASN A 114 -1.32 1.18 -0.32
CA ASN A 114 -1.53 0.94 -1.75
C ASN A 114 -0.35 0.18 -2.35
N PHE A 115 -0.52 -1.13 -2.55
CA PHE A 115 0.52 -2.06 -3.02
C PHE A 115 1.83 -2.05 -2.21
N SER A 116 1.75 -1.71 -0.93
CA SER A 116 2.91 -1.56 -0.05
C SER A 116 3.04 -2.69 0.99
N LEU A 117 1.97 -3.45 1.24
CA LEU A 117 1.96 -4.54 2.21
C LEU A 117 2.40 -5.87 1.57
N ILE A 118 3.65 -5.96 1.12
CA ILE A 118 4.14 -7.10 0.36
C ILE A 118 5.01 -8.08 1.18
N GLY A 119 5.35 -7.75 2.42
CA GLY A 119 6.10 -8.58 3.35
C GLY A 119 5.23 -9.50 4.20
N LYS A 120 5.85 -10.15 5.19
CA LYS A 120 5.15 -11.07 6.12
C LYS A 120 5.15 -10.54 7.54
N GLU A 121 6.26 -10.68 8.25
CA GLU A 121 6.33 -10.40 9.68
C GLU A 121 6.13 -8.91 9.98
N ALA A 122 6.81 -8.06 9.24
CA ALA A 122 6.70 -6.61 9.38
C ALA A 122 5.27 -6.12 9.05
N VAL A 123 4.64 -6.68 8.02
CA VAL A 123 3.26 -6.37 7.64
C VAL A 123 2.27 -6.81 8.72
N ASP A 124 2.40 -8.03 9.23
CA ASP A 124 1.51 -8.54 10.28
C ASP A 124 1.61 -7.69 11.57
N ALA A 125 2.83 -7.30 11.96
CA ALA A 125 3.05 -6.42 13.11
C ALA A 125 2.46 -5.02 12.89
N LEU A 126 2.66 -4.45 11.69
CA LEU A 126 2.10 -3.16 11.33
C LEU A 126 0.56 -3.18 11.37
N VAL A 127 -0.08 -4.15 10.73
CA VAL A 127 -1.56 -4.21 10.66
C VAL A 127 -2.17 -4.28 12.06
N ARG A 128 -1.55 -5.03 12.98
CA ARG A 128 -1.97 -5.06 14.40
C ARG A 128 -1.80 -3.72 15.12
N ARG A 129 -0.86 -2.89 14.68
CA ARG A 129 -0.60 -1.56 15.26
C ARG A 129 -1.56 -0.48 14.73
N ILE A 130 -2.03 -0.58 13.50
CA ILE A 130 -2.81 0.47 12.83
C ILE A 130 -4.02 0.95 13.64
N PRO A 131 -4.81 0.12 14.37
CA PRO A 131 -5.94 0.64 15.15
C PRO A 131 -5.57 1.76 16.12
N SER A 132 -4.37 1.73 16.70
CA SER A 132 -3.90 2.77 17.62
C SER A 132 -3.48 4.08 16.92
N LEU A 133 -3.35 4.07 15.60
CA LEU A 133 -3.04 5.25 14.78
C LEU A 133 -4.30 5.88 14.18
N LEU A 134 -5.46 5.29 14.46
CA LEU A 134 -6.75 5.74 13.95
C LEU A 134 -7.58 6.41 15.05
N VAL A 135 -8.37 7.38 14.67
CA VAL A 135 -9.46 7.88 15.50
C VAL A 135 -10.48 6.75 15.76
N PRO A 136 -11.34 6.84 16.82
CA PRO A 136 -12.39 5.86 17.02
C PRO A 136 -13.22 5.63 15.75
N ARG A 137 -13.38 4.37 15.35
CA ARG A 137 -14.05 3.96 14.11
C ARG A 137 -13.37 4.45 12.83
N GLY A 138 -12.10 4.82 12.89
CA GLY A 138 -11.30 5.15 11.73
C GLY A 138 -11.18 3.96 10.76
N ARG A 139 -10.75 4.22 9.54
CA ARG A 139 -10.71 3.22 8.46
C ARG A 139 -9.28 2.81 8.12
N LEU A 140 -9.12 1.52 7.88
CA LEU A 140 -7.98 0.97 7.14
C LEU A 140 -8.45 0.63 5.73
N ILE A 141 -7.74 1.13 4.72
CA ILE A 141 -7.98 0.81 3.32
C ILE A 141 -6.71 0.18 2.75
N VAL A 142 -6.84 -1.05 2.28
CA VAL A 142 -5.73 -1.78 1.66
C VAL A 142 -6.07 -2.06 0.21
N GLN A 143 -5.21 -1.67 -0.71
CA GLN A 143 -5.21 -2.18 -2.07
C GLN A 143 -3.94 -3.00 -2.29
N THR A 144 -4.09 -4.23 -2.75
CA THR A 144 -2.97 -5.15 -2.94
C THR A 144 -3.18 -6.04 -4.16
N LEU A 145 -2.16 -6.82 -4.48
CA LEU A 145 -2.24 -7.84 -5.54
C LEU A 145 -3.38 -8.79 -5.26
N HIS A 146 -4.22 -9.05 -6.28
CA HIS A 146 -5.33 -9.97 -6.14
C HIS A 146 -4.83 -11.42 -6.12
N PRO A 147 -5.17 -12.22 -5.09
CA PRO A 147 -4.64 -13.59 -4.97
C PRO A 147 -4.94 -14.47 -6.18
N ALA A 148 -6.15 -14.37 -6.75
CA ALA A 148 -6.51 -15.18 -7.92
C ALA A 148 -5.74 -14.76 -9.18
N SER A 149 -5.41 -13.47 -9.33
CA SER A 149 -4.70 -12.95 -10.52
C SER A 149 -3.19 -13.17 -10.47
N THR A 150 -2.64 -13.38 -9.28
CA THR A 150 -1.19 -13.54 -9.06
C THR A 150 -0.80 -14.97 -8.69
N LEU A 151 -1.75 -15.89 -8.65
CA LEU A 151 -1.52 -17.28 -8.27
C LEU A 151 -0.57 -17.99 -9.24
N GLY A 152 -0.75 -17.78 -10.54
CA GLY A 152 -0.06 -18.55 -11.56
C GLY A 152 -0.39 -20.03 -11.45
N GLU A 153 0.63 -20.89 -11.58
CA GLU A 153 0.50 -22.34 -11.44
C GLU A 153 0.85 -22.85 -10.03
N LEU A 154 1.12 -21.94 -9.10
CA LEU A 154 1.49 -22.29 -7.73
C LEU A 154 0.25 -22.62 -6.88
N PRO A 155 0.41 -23.44 -5.80
CA PRO A 155 -0.70 -23.74 -4.90
C PRO A 155 -1.31 -22.47 -4.25
N TYR A 156 -2.63 -22.48 -4.04
CA TYR A 156 -3.35 -21.40 -3.35
C TYR A 156 -3.14 -21.50 -1.83
N VAL A 157 -1.91 -21.32 -1.39
CA VAL A 157 -1.50 -21.31 0.01
C VAL A 157 -0.53 -20.16 0.25
N ASP A 158 -0.54 -19.63 1.47
CA ASP A 158 0.37 -18.58 1.89
C ASP A 158 1.83 -18.99 1.71
N GLY A 159 2.67 -18.06 1.29
CA GLY A 159 4.10 -18.32 1.14
C GLY A 159 4.85 -17.25 0.36
N TRP A 160 6.15 -17.28 0.50
CA TRP A 160 7.04 -16.41 -0.25
C TRP A 160 7.05 -16.76 -1.73
N ARG A 161 6.99 -15.74 -2.57
CA ARG A 161 7.03 -15.83 -4.02
C ARG A 161 8.22 -15.02 -4.55
N PRO A 162 8.86 -15.47 -5.63
CA PRO A 162 9.85 -14.66 -6.31
C PRO A 162 9.17 -13.43 -6.92
N GLY A 163 9.88 -12.30 -6.90
CA GLY A 163 9.45 -11.10 -7.60
C GLY A 163 9.67 -11.20 -9.11
N SER A 164 9.10 -10.26 -9.84
CA SER A 164 9.29 -10.12 -11.28
C SER A 164 9.14 -8.66 -11.69
N TRP A 165 10.05 -8.18 -12.53
CA TRP A 165 9.91 -6.91 -13.23
C TRP A 165 9.45 -7.10 -14.69
N ALA A 166 8.85 -8.25 -15.01
CA ALA A 166 8.29 -8.49 -16.35
C ALA A 166 7.24 -7.42 -16.68
N GLY A 167 7.40 -6.79 -17.82
CA GLY A 167 6.54 -5.67 -18.25
C GLY A 167 6.96 -4.28 -17.74
N PHE A 168 8.01 -4.20 -16.92
CA PHE A 168 8.61 -2.94 -16.50
C PHE A 168 9.80 -2.55 -17.40
N SER A 169 10.27 -1.31 -17.25
CA SER A 169 11.46 -0.80 -17.94
C SER A 169 12.70 -1.66 -17.60
N PRO A 170 13.66 -1.82 -18.53
CA PRO A 170 14.94 -2.49 -18.28
C PRO A 170 15.80 -1.86 -17.16
N SER A 171 15.45 -0.66 -16.70
CA SER A 171 16.12 -0.01 -15.56
C SER A 171 15.81 -0.64 -14.21
N PHE A 172 14.75 -1.47 -14.12
CA PHE A 172 14.45 -2.23 -12.92
C PHE A 172 15.34 -3.45 -12.80
N THR A 173 15.90 -3.69 -11.62
CA THR A 173 16.81 -4.80 -11.33
C THR A 173 16.41 -5.50 -10.03
N ASP A 174 16.84 -6.74 -9.85
CA ASP A 174 16.72 -7.49 -8.58
C ASP A 174 15.30 -7.39 -7.97
N PRO A 175 14.30 -8.05 -8.60
CA PRO A 175 12.91 -7.92 -8.18
C PRO A 175 12.69 -8.40 -6.74
N ALA A 176 11.96 -7.60 -5.95
CA ALA A 176 11.65 -7.93 -4.57
C ALA A 176 10.86 -9.24 -4.48
N PRO A 177 11.24 -10.18 -3.61
CA PRO A 177 10.33 -11.24 -3.24
C PRO A 177 9.12 -10.65 -2.53
N TRP A 178 7.99 -11.35 -2.57
CA TRP A 178 6.79 -10.91 -1.88
C TRP A 178 6.07 -12.09 -1.22
N PHE A 179 5.30 -11.80 -0.18
CA PHE A 179 4.56 -12.83 0.54
C PHE A 179 3.12 -12.89 0.01
N PHE A 180 2.80 -14.01 -0.64
CA PHE A 180 1.46 -14.31 -1.09
C PHE A 180 0.58 -14.65 0.12
N ARG A 181 -0.56 -13.97 0.25
CA ARG A 181 -1.63 -14.34 1.17
C ARG A 181 -2.87 -14.71 0.38
N THR A 182 -3.55 -15.76 0.81
CA THR A 182 -4.89 -16.06 0.29
C THR A 182 -5.86 -14.95 0.70
N LEU A 183 -7.01 -14.86 0.03
CA LEU A 183 -8.07 -13.93 0.45
C LEU A 183 -8.50 -14.20 1.91
N ALA A 184 -8.62 -15.48 2.29
CA ALA A 184 -8.95 -15.86 3.65
C ALA A 184 -7.93 -15.34 4.67
N THR A 185 -6.64 -15.46 4.38
CA THR A 185 -5.58 -14.98 5.29
C THR A 185 -5.56 -13.45 5.40
N TRP A 186 -5.80 -12.72 4.29
CA TRP A 186 -5.96 -11.28 4.34
C TRP A 186 -7.11 -10.85 5.26
N VAL A 187 -8.29 -11.46 5.09
CA VAL A 187 -9.46 -11.14 5.90
C VAL A 187 -9.24 -11.50 7.36
N THR A 188 -8.66 -12.66 7.64
CA THR A 188 -8.34 -13.10 9.01
C THR A 188 -7.36 -12.15 9.70
N LEU A 189 -6.26 -11.77 9.02
CA LEU A 189 -5.29 -10.82 9.57
C LEU A 189 -5.96 -9.50 9.99
N ILE A 190 -6.81 -8.95 9.14
CA ILE A 190 -7.51 -7.69 9.41
C ILE A 190 -8.48 -7.84 10.58
N ILE A 191 -9.28 -8.91 10.62
CA ILE A 191 -10.25 -9.15 11.71
C ILE A 191 -9.54 -9.35 13.05
N GLU A 192 -8.49 -10.16 13.08
CA GLU A 192 -7.70 -10.44 14.28
C GLU A 192 -6.89 -9.22 14.75
N SER A 193 -6.63 -8.27 13.88
CA SER A 193 -5.95 -7.01 14.21
C SER A 193 -6.88 -5.94 14.80
N GLY A 194 -8.16 -6.26 15.03
CA GLY A 194 -9.10 -5.33 15.69
C GLY A 194 -9.99 -4.55 14.73
N PHE A 195 -10.20 -5.06 13.52
CA PHE A 195 -11.06 -4.43 12.53
C PHE A 195 -12.34 -5.23 12.26
N VAL A 196 -13.32 -4.55 11.67
CA VAL A 196 -14.49 -5.13 11.01
C VAL A 196 -14.36 -4.84 9.51
N VAL A 197 -14.35 -5.85 8.68
CA VAL A 197 -14.34 -5.67 7.22
C VAL A 197 -15.69 -5.10 6.79
N ARG A 198 -15.67 -3.98 6.08
CA ARG A 198 -16.86 -3.27 5.59
C ARG A 198 -17.10 -3.47 4.10
N GLU A 199 -16.02 -3.58 3.34
CA GLU A 199 -16.08 -3.73 1.89
C GLU A 199 -14.91 -4.58 1.40
N LEU A 200 -15.20 -5.47 0.46
CA LEU A 200 -14.22 -6.11 -0.42
C LEU A 200 -14.58 -5.72 -1.84
N ALA A 201 -13.63 -5.18 -2.58
CA ALA A 201 -13.79 -4.86 -3.99
C ALA A 201 -12.67 -5.49 -4.83
N GLU A 202 -13.02 -5.83 -6.05
CA GLU A 202 -12.14 -6.48 -7.01
C GLU A 202 -12.14 -5.68 -8.32
N PRO A 203 -11.46 -4.52 -8.37
CA PRO A 203 -11.42 -3.67 -9.55
C PRO A 203 -10.94 -4.46 -10.77
N LEU A 204 -11.75 -4.49 -11.83
CA LEU A 204 -11.47 -5.28 -13.03
C LEU A 204 -10.67 -4.47 -14.05
N HIS A 205 -9.67 -5.10 -14.63
CA HIS A 205 -8.97 -4.55 -15.78
C HIS A 205 -9.91 -4.50 -17.00
N PRO A 206 -10.08 -3.34 -17.67
CA PRO A 206 -11.14 -3.17 -18.67
C PRO A 206 -10.99 -4.08 -19.90
N HIS A 207 -9.77 -4.49 -20.23
CA HIS A 207 -9.53 -5.32 -21.42
C HIS A 207 -9.49 -6.81 -21.10
N THR A 208 -8.98 -7.22 -19.93
CA THR A 208 -8.82 -8.64 -19.59
C THR A 208 -9.98 -9.18 -18.77
N LEU A 209 -10.78 -8.29 -18.16
CA LEU A 209 -11.86 -8.59 -17.22
C LEU A 209 -11.40 -9.44 -16.02
N LYS A 210 -10.11 -9.43 -15.74
CA LYS A 210 -9.52 -10.05 -14.54
C LYS A 210 -9.36 -9.00 -13.44
N PRO A 211 -9.44 -9.41 -12.16
CA PRO A 211 -9.14 -8.49 -11.06
C PRO A 211 -7.74 -7.89 -11.18
N ALA A 212 -7.66 -6.58 -11.25
CA ALA A 212 -6.39 -5.84 -11.25
C ALA A 212 -5.81 -5.70 -9.84
N SER A 213 -6.68 -5.74 -8.83
CA SER A 213 -6.32 -5.64 -7.42
C SER A 213 -7.40 -6.24 -6.52
N LEU A 214 -7.03 -6.50 -5.27
CA LEU A 214 -7.95 -6.70 -4.15
C LEU A 214 -7.96 -5.40 -3.33
N LEU A 215 -9.14 -4.86 -3.07
CA LEU A 215 -9.33 -3.67 -2.24
C LEU A 215 -10.19 -4.04 -1.02
N ILE A 216 -9.68 -3.72 0.18
CA ILE A 216 -10.34 -4.01 1.45
C ILE A 216 -10.54 -2.70 2.20
N VAL A 217 -11.77 -2.43 2.61
CA VAL A 217 -12.10 -1.34 3.53
C VAL A 217 -12.52 -1.94 4.87
N ALA A 218 -11.83 -1.57 5.92
CA ALA A 218 -12.09 -2.08 7.27
C ALA A 218 -12.22 -0.93 8.27
N GLU A 219 -13.09 -1.11 9.25
CA GLU A 219 -13.33 -0.14 10.34
C GLU A 219 -12.70 -0.63 11.62
N ALA A 220 -11.95 0.22 12.30
CA ALA A 220 -11.43 -0.09 13.63
C ALA A 220 -12.59 -0.31 14.61
N LYS A 221 -12.51 -1.39 15.40
CA LYS A 221 -13.46 -1.63 16.50
C LYS A 221 -13.35 -0.51 17.53
N PRO A 222 -14.45 -0.21 18.24
CA PRO A 222 -14.44 0.75 19.35
C PRO A 222 -13.43 0.40 20.43
#